data_6c740ffa9e81485062765a8067557990
#
_entry.id   6c740ffa9e81485062765a8067557990
#
_cell.length_a   1.000
_cell.length_b   1.000
_cell.length_c   1.000
_cell.angle_alpha   90.00
_cell.angle_beta   90.00
_cell.angle_gamma   90.00
#
_symmetry.space_group_name_H-M   'P 1'
#
loop_
_entity.id
_entity.type
_entity.pdbx_description
1 polymer ?
#
loop_
_entity_poly.entity_id
_entity_poly.type
_entity_poly.pdbx_seq_one_letter_code
_entity_poly.pdbx_strand_id
1 'polypeptide(L)'
;TIEGASYLLQTYPDKKLAKYIDSVLVIVAAAQEPDGYLYTSRTMNPKHPHEWAGSKRWEKVEELSHEFYNLGHMVEGAIAHYQATGKRNFLDIAIRYADCVCREIGTGEGQQIRVPGHQIAEMALAKLYLVTGQQKYLDQAKFFLDQRGHTTRTDEYSQAHKPVVEQDE
;
A
#
# COMPACT_ATOMS: atom_id res chain seq x y z
N THR A 1 -6.60 7.24 -10.49
CA THR A 1 -6.62 8.53 -11.20
C THR A 1 -5.22 9.01 -11.55
N ILE A 2 -4.26 9.18 -10.60
CA ILE A 2 -2.88 9.65 -10.89
C ILE A 2 -2.16 8.68 -11.84
N GLU A 3 -2.31 7.38 -11.67
CA GLU A 3 -1.72 6.36 -12.54
C GLU A 3 -2.15 6.55 -14.00
N GLY A 4 -3.46 6.63 -14.28
CA GLY A 4 -3.98 6.88 -15.62
C GLY A 4 -3.53 8.23 -16.20
N ALA A 5 -3.45 9.27 -15.37
CA ALA A 5 -2.91 10.56 -15.78
C ALA A 5 -1.41 10.48 -16.10
N SER A 6 -0.66 9.63 -15.42
CA SER A 6 0.76 9.39 -15.70
C SER A 6 0.98 8.68 -17.04
N TYR A 7 0.16 7.68 -17.35
CA TYR A 7 0.19 7.05 -18.69
C TYR A 7 -0.16 8.04 -19.79
N LEU A 8 -1.12 8.94 -19.54
CA LEU A 8 -1.45 10.00 -20.50
C LEU A 8 -0.26 10.93 -20.71
N LEU A 9 0.42 11.36 -19.63
CA LEU A 9 1.60 12.23 -19.72
C LEU A 9 2.78 11.58 -20.47
N GLN A 10 2.91 10.26 -20.40
CA GLN A 10 3.94 9.51 -21.11
C GLN A 10 3.72 9.59 -22.63
N THR A 11 2.46 9.57 -23.07
CA THR A 11 2.10 9.60 -24.50
C THR A 11 1.91 11.03 -25.02
N TYR A 12 1.27 11.87 -24.22
CA TYR A 12 0.92 13.26 -24.56
C TYR A 12 1.40 14.20 -23.45
N PRO A 13 2.62 14.78 -23.57
CA PRO A 13 3.14 15.70 -22.56
C PRO A 13 2.25 16.93 -22.38
N ASP A 14 1.71 17.10 -21.14
CA ASP A 14 0.88 18.23 -20.76
C ASP A 14 1.41 18.87 -19.47
N LYS A 15 1.95 20.08 -19.58
CA LYS A 15 2.51 20.83 -18.43
C LYS A 15 1.46 21.21 -17.39
N LYS A 16 0.21 21.45 -17.80
CA LYS A 16 -0.88 21.80 -16.87
C LYS A 16 -1.29 20.59 -16.04
N LEU A 17 -1.46 19.44 -16.69
CA LEU A 17 -1.75 18.18 -16.03
C LEU A 17 -0.62 17.79 -15.06
N ALA A 18 0.65 17.88 -15.50
CA ALA A 18 1.80 17.58 -14.66
C ALA A 18 1.85 18.49 -13.42
N LYS A 19 1.61 19.80 -13.57
CA LYS A 19 1.56 20.75 -12.45
C LYS A 19 0.38 20.46 -11.50
N TYR A 20 -0.76 20.07 -12.05
CA TYR A 20 -1.92 19.67 -11.23
C TYR A 20 -1.60 18.42 -10.39
N ILE A 21 -1.00 17.40 -10.99
CA ILE A 21 -0.57 16.20 -10.26
C ILE A 21 0.41 16.58 -9.14
N ASP A 22 1.42 17.42 -9.43
CA ASP A 22 2.37 17.89 -8.42
C ASP A 22 1.65 18.56 -7.24
N SER A 23 0.63 19.37 -7.48
CA SER A 23 -0.15 20.02 -6.41
C SER A 23 -0.95 19.03 -5.56
N VAL A 24 -1.49 17.98 -6.16
CA VAL A 24 -2.19 16.91 -5.43
C VAL A 24 -1.19 16.12 -4.59
N LEU A 25 0.00 15.83 -5.11
CA LEU A 25 1.03 15.08 -4.40
C LEU A 25 1.56 15.82 -3.17
N VAL A 26 1.56 17.16 -3.15
CA VAL A 26 1.87 17.94 -1.95
C VAL A 26 0.86 17.65 -0.83
N ILE A 27 -0.42 17.55 -1.16
CA ILE A 27 -1.48 17.22 -0.19
C ILE A 27 -1.33 15.78 0.31
N VAL A 28 -1.06 14.83 -0.59
CA VAL A 28 -0.84 13.42 -0.22
C VAL A 28 0.38 13.28 0.71
N ALA A 29 1.47 13.97 0.38
CA ALA A 29 2.67 13.98 1.24
C ALA A 29 2.40 14.55 2.64
N ALA A 30 1.59 15.61 2.72
CA ALA A 30 1.22 16.22 3.99
C ALA A 30 0.31 15.35 4.86
N ALA A 31 -0.45 14.43 4.24
CA ALA A 31 -1.31 13.49 4.95
C ALA A 31 -0.55 12.24 5.48
N GLN A 32 0.69 12.03 5.03
CA GLN A 32 1.50 10.89 5.46
C GLN A 32 2.09 11.14 6.85
N GLU A 33 1.93 10.16 7.75
CA GLU A 33 2.49 10.22 9.09
C GLU A 33 4.02 10.15 9.09
N PRO A 34 4.69 10.63 10.15
CA PRO A 34 6.17 10.69 10.20
C PRO A 34 6.84 9.33 10.00
N ASP A 35 6.21 8.25 10.42
CA ASP A 35 6.71 6.87 10.28
C ASP A 35 6.42 6.25 8.91
N GLY A 36 5.76 6.99 8.02
CA GLY A 36 5.43 6.57 6.66
C GLY A 36 4.02 6.02 6.48
N TYR A 37 3.27 5.75 7.55
CA TYR A 37 1.88 5.30 7.45
C TYR A 37 1.00 6.30 6.71
N LEU A 38 0.11 5.83 5.85
CA LEU A 38 -0.80 6.69 5.09
C LEU A 38 -2.16 6.03 4.92
N TYR A 39 -3.08 6.34 5.81
CA TYR A 39 -4.48 5.91 5.75
C TYR A 39 -5.39 6.98 6.33
N THR A 40 -5.97 7.80 5.47
CA THR A 40 -6.69 9.02 5.85
C THR A 40 -7.93 8.76 6.71
N SER A 41 -8.59 7.59 6.56
CA SER A 41 -9.71 7.21 7.42
C SER A 41 -9.33 7.18 8.92
N ARG A 42 -8.06 6.90 9.22
CA ARG A 42 -7.53 6.91 10.58
C ARG A 42 -6.90 8.25 10.96
N THR A 43 -6.07 8.82 10.07
CA THR A 43 -5.32 10.05 10.38
C THR A 43 -6.21 11.28 10.53
N MET A 44 -7.36 11.32 9.85
CA MET A 44 -8.33 12.42 9.99
C MET A 44 -9.00 12.46 11.37
N ASN A 45 -9.23 11.31 12.00
CA ASN A 45 -9.82 11.21 13.33
C ASN A 45 -9.19 10.05 14.12
N PRO A 46 -7.96 10.22 14.64
CA PRO A 46 -7.23 9.13 15.29
C PRO A 46 -7.91 8.55 16.53
N LYS A 47 -8.70 9.36 17.23
CA LYS A 47 -9.43 8.92 18.44
C LYS A 47 -10.68 8.12 18.13
N HIS A 48 -11.31 8.42 17.02
CA HIS A 48 -12.56 7.79 16.57
C HIS A 48 -12.50 7.53 15.06
N PRO A 49 -11.61 6.64 14.59
CA PRO A 49 -11.55 6.30 13.18
C PRO A 49 -12.85 5.62 12.75
N HIS A 50 -13.10 5.59 11.45
CA HIS A 50 -14.25 4.87 10.92
C HIS A 50 -14.22 3.40 11.39
N GLU A 51 -15.38 2.83 11.69
CA GLU A 51 -15.51 1.45 12.21
C GLU A 51 -14.78 0.40 11.36
N TRP A 52 -14.72 0.59 10.04
CA TRP A 52 -14.00 -0.30 9.11
C TRP A 52 -12.48 -0.22 9.24
N ALA A 53 -11.96 0.86 9.82
CA ALA A 53 -10.53 0.99 10.09
C ALA A 53 -10.08 0.19 11.34
N GLY A 54 -11.03 -0.21 12.17
CA GLY A 54 -10.73 -0.86 13.44
C GLY A 54 -10.15 0.10 14.49
N SER A 55 -9.84 -0.43 15.66
CA SER A 55 -9.27 0.35 16.78
C SER A 55 -7.76 0.58 16.63
N LYS A 56 -7.07 -0.30 15.92
CA LYS A 56 -5.61 -0.29 15.71
C LYS A 56 -5.28 -0.35 14.22
N ARG A 57 -4.07 0.09 13.85
CA ARG A 57 -3.53 -0.12 12.50
C ARG A 57 -3.53 -1.61 12.17
N TRP A 58 -3.86 -1.94 10.93
CA TRP A 58 -3.84 -3.29 10.36
C TRP A 58 -4.86 -4.27 10.97
N GLU A 59 -5.75 -3.82 11.88
CA GLU A 59 -6.69 -4.70 12.56
C GLU A 59 -7.66 -5.38 11.59
N LYS A 60 -8.25 -4.60 10.68
CA LYS A 60 -9.27 -5.08 9.73
C LYS A 60 -8.76 -5.07 8.28
N VAL A 61 -7.45 -5.13 8.09
CA VAL A 61 -6.82 -4.95 6.78
C VAL A 61 -7.17 -6.05 5.79
N GLU A 62 -7.52 -7.22 6.30
CA GLU A 62 -7.79 -8.40 5.48
C GLU A 62 -9.19 -8.39 4.84
N GLU A 63 -10.12 -7.57 5.34
CA GLU A 63 -11.50 -7.50 4.84
C GLU A 63 -12.02 -6.08 4.63
N LEU A 64 -11.84 -5.17 5.59
CA LEU A 64 -12.61 -3.94 5.65
C LEU A 64 -11.79 -2.67 5.44
N SER A 65 -10.60 -2.55 6.05
CA SER A 65 -9.89 -1.27 6.06
C SER A 65 -9.17 -0.96 4.74
N HIS A 66 -8.87 -1.97 3.94
CA HIS A 66 -8.21 -1.82 2.63
C HIS A 66 -6.86 -1.07 2.65
N GLU A 67 -6.15 -1.07 3.79
CA GLU A 67 -4.88 -0.36 3.92
C GLU A 67 -3.84 -0.89 2.93
N PHE A 68 -3.70 -2.22 2.78
CA PHE A 68 -2.78 -2.82 1.81
C PHE A 68 -3.28 -2.69 0.36
N TYR A 69 -4.59 -2.70 0.14
CA TYR A 69 -5.16 -2.41 -1.17
C TYR A 69 -4.79 -1.00 -1.63
N ASN A 70 -4.95 -0.02 -0.73
CA ASN A 70 -4.57 1.37 -0.99
C ASN A 70 -3.05 1.51 -1.21
N LEU A 71 -2.22 0.80 -0.43
CA LEU A 71 -0.77 0.75 -0.66
C LEU A 71 -0.46 0.23 -2.07
N GLY A 72 -1.06 -0.89 -2.47
CA GLY A 72 -0.82 -1.49 -3.78
C GLY A 72 -1.10 -0.51 -4.91
N HIS A 73 -2.29 0.08 -4.94
CA HIS A 73 -2.65 1.07 -5.96
C HIS A 73 -1.81 2.35 -5.90
N MET A 74 -1.39 2.77 -4.72
CA MET A 74 -0.51 3.92 -4.58
C MET A 74 0.87 3.65 -5.16
N VAL A 75 1.45 2.48 -4.89
CA VAL A 75 2.75 2.07 -5.42
C VAL A 75 2.70 1.95 -6.95
N GLU A 76 1.66 1.33 -7.52
CA GLU A 76 1.44 1.28 -8.97
C GLU A 76 1.41 2.67 -9.60
N GLY A 77 0.59 3.57 -9.03
CA GLY A 77 0.50 4.95 -9.51
C GLY A 77 1.82 5.73 -9.36
N ALA A 78 2.58 5.48 -8.30
CA ALA A 78 3.86 6.13 -8.05
C ALA A 78 4.95 5.67 -9.04
N ILE A 79 4.98 4.38 -9.35
CA ILE A 79 5.89 3.82 -10.37
C ILE A 79 5.54 4.39 -11.75
N ALA A 80 4.27 4.39 -12.14
CA ALA A 80 3.81 4.97 -13.40
C ALA A 80 4.19 6.45 -13.51
N HIS A 81 4.01 7.23 -12.43
CA HIS A 81 4.38 8.64 -12.40
C HIS A 81 5.89 8.84 -12.53
N TYR A 82 6.70 8.04 -11.84
CA TYR A 82 8.14 8.09 -11.95
C TYR A 82 8.63 7.74 -13.36
N GLN A 83 8.09 6.70 -13.98
CA GLN A 83 8.42 6.28 -15.34
C GLN A 83 8.05 7.34 -16.39
N ALA A 84 6.89 7.99 -16.21
CA ALA A 84 6.40 9.00 -17.14
C ALA A 84 7.12 10.35 -17.02
N THR A 85 7.57 10.73 -15.81
CA THR A 85 8.03 12.09 -15.52
C THR A 85 9.48 12.19 -15.05
N GLY A 86 10.07 11.08 -14.59
CA GLY A 86 11.36 11.05 -13.90
C GLY A 86 11.33 11.64 -12.48
N LYS A 87 10.18 12.14 -12.01
CA LYS A 87 10.04 12.77 -10.69
C LYS A 87 9.85 11.71 -9.61
N ARG A 88 10.55 11.87 -8.50
CA ARG A 88 10.49 10.95 -7.35
C ARG A 88 9.44 11.33 -6.29
N ASN A 89 8.82 12.50 -6.38
CA ASN A 89 7.94 13.02 -5.35
C ASN A 89 6.84 12.04 -4.93
N PHE A 90 6.18 11.35 -5.86
CA PHE A 90 5.19 10.33 -5.52
C PHE A 90 5.85 8.99 -5.14
N LEU A 91 6.91 8.61 -5.81
CA LEU A 91 7.66 7.39 -5.51
C LEU A 91 8.20 7.39 -4.07
N ASP A 92 8.71 8.52 -3.59
CA ASP A 92 9.24 8.62 -2.21
C ASP A 92 8.13 8.52 -1.14
N ILE A 93 6.91 9.00 -1.41
CA ILE A 93 5.74 8.77 -0.56
C ILE A 93 5.39 7.28 -0.50
N ALA A 94 5.35 6.62 -1.66
CA ALA A 94 5.03 5.20 -1.76
C ALA A 94 6.10 4.33 -1.07
N ILE A 95 7.38 4.66 -1.25
CA ILE A 95 8.52 4.01 -0.56
C ILE A 95 8.36 4.11 0.95
N ARG A 96 8.08 5.28 1.50
CA ARG A 96 7.91 5.46 2.95
C ARG A 96 6.73 4.63 3.48
N TYR A 97 5.64 4.51 2.73
CA TYR A 97 4.51 3.68 3.15
C TYR A 97 4.85 2.18 3.06
N ALA A 98 5.51 1.74 2.00
CA ALA A 98 6.00 0.37 1.87
C ALA A 98 7.01 0.02 2.98
N ASP A 99 7.89 0.94 3.35
CA ASP A 99 8.83 0.78 4.46
C ASP A 99 8.12 0.63 5.82
N CYS A 100 7.04 1.38 6.04
CA CYS A 100 6.20 1.24 7.21
C CYS A 100 5.61 -0.18 7.28
N VAL A 101 5.07 -0.69 6.17
CA VAL A 101 4.54 -2.05 6.10
C VAL A 101 5.62 -3.10 6.35
N CYS A 102 6.77 -3.01 5.68
CA CYS A 102 7.88 -3.95 5.90
C CYS A 102 8.39 -3.96 7.34
N ARG A 103 8.27 -2.85 8.07
CA ARG A 103 8.66 -2.74 9.47
C ARG A 103 7.64 -3.36 10.42
N GLU A 104 6.35 -3.20 10.13
CA GLU A 104 5.26 -3.57 11.05
C GLU A 104 4.64 -4.93 10.76
N ILE A 105 4.81 -5.46 9.55
CA ILE A 105 4.17 -6.70 9.09
C ILE A 105 5.22 -7.76 8.79
N GLY A 106 5.08 -8.92 9.43
CA GLY A 106 6.00 -10.04 9.29
C GLY A 106 5.90 -11.02 10.45
N THR A 107 6.93 -11.84 10.62
CA THR A 107 7.07 -12.81 11.72
C THR A 107 8.16 -12.43 12.73
N GLY A 108 8.79 -11.27 12.57
CA GLY A 108 9.81 -10.76 13.48
C GLY A 108 9.24 -10.26 14.80
N GLU A 109 10.11 -9.98 15.76
CA GLU A 109 9.70 -9.43 17.05
C GLU A 109 8.99 -8.07 16.87
N GLY A 110 7.80 -7.94 17.45
CA GLY A 110 6.96 -6.74 17.36
C GLY A 110 6.17 -6.59 16.06
N GLN A 111 6.37 -7.47 15.07
CA GLN A 111 5.59 -7.47 13.85
C GLN A 111 4.26 -8.19 14.00
N GLN A 112 3.32 -7.87 13.11
CA GLN A 112 2.01 -8.52 13.04
C GLN A 112 1.95 -9.43 11.81
N ILE A 113 1.40 -10.63 11.96
CA ILE A 113 1.04 -11.49 10.82
C ILE A 113 -0.29 -10.99 10.28
N ARG A 114 -0.26 -10.42 9.09
CA ARG A 114 -1.40 -9.90 8.34
C ARG A 114 -1.20 -10.18 6.86
N VAL A 115 -2.28 -10.38 6.12
CA VAL A 115 -2.27 -10.52 4.67
C VAL A 115 -3.22 -9.51 4.03
N PRO A 116 -3.00 -9.10 2.78
CA PRO A 116 -3.94 -8.27 2.06
C PRO A 116 -5.29 -8.98 1.85
N GLY A 117 -6.40 -8.25 2.04
CA GLY A 117 -7.72 -8.76 1.66
C GLY A 117 -7.89 -8.90 0.14
N HIS A 118 -7.20 -8.07 -0.63
CA HIS A 118 -7.15 -8.10 -2.10
C HIS A 118 -5.70 -8.20 -2.59
N GLN A 119 -5.48 -9.00 -3.64
CA GLN A 119 -4.16 -9.32 -4.19
C GLN A 119 -3.61 -8.24 -5.11
N ILE A 120 -3.31 -7.07 -4.58
CA ILE A 120 -2.66 -5.97 -5.31
C ILE A 120 -1.31 -5.56 -4.69
N ALA A 121 -1.18 -5.67 -3.37
CA ALA A 121 0.03 -5.25 -2.66
C ALA A 121 1.25 -6.10 -3.07
N GLU A 122 1.06 -7.38 -3.27
CA GLU A 122 2.10 -8.34 -3.65
C GLU A 122 2.73 -7.96 -5.00
N MET A 123 1.89 -7.71 -6.00
CA MET A 123 2.35 -7.30 -7.33
C MET A 123 3.05 -5.94 -7.28
N ALA A 124 2.46 -4.98 -6.58
CA ALA A 124 2.99 -3.63 -6.46
C ALA A 124 4.36 -3.62 -5.75
N LEU A 125 4.53 -4.39 -4.67
CA LEU A 125 5.81 -4.52 -3.97
C LEU A 125 6.87 -5.21 -4.83
N ALA A 126 6.51 -6.23 -5.61
CA ALA A 126 7.42 -6.85 -6.56
C ALA A 126 7.88 -5.83 -7.63
N LYS A 127 6.98 -5.00 -8.16
CA LYS A 127 7.35 -3.90 -9.07
C LYS A 127 8.21 -2.83 -8.37
N LEU A 128 7.93 -2.52 -7.11
CA LEU A 128 8.75 -1.57 -6.34
C LEU A 128 10.18 -2.09 -6.16
N TYR A 129 10.35 -3.40 -5.95
CA TYR A 129 11.66 -4.05 -5.99
C TYR A 129 12.36 -3.82 -7.34
N LEU A 130 11.69 -4.04 -8.46
CA LEU A 130 12.29 -3.85 -9.80
C LEU A 130 12.74 -2.40 -10.04
N VAL A 131 12.05 -1.42 -9.47
CA VAL A 131 12.38 0.00 -9.62
C VAL A 131 13.50 0.45 -8.67
N THR A 132 13.53 -0.10 -7.45
CA THR A 132 14.42 0.37 -6.37
C THR A 132 15.62 -0.52 -6.12
N GLY A 133 15.57 -1.81 -6.53
CA GLY A 133 16.57 -2.84 -6.19
C GLY A 133 16.55 -3.27 -4.73
N GLN A 134 15.59 -2.81 -3.91
CA GLN A 134 15.57 -3.11 -2.48
C GLN A 134 14.85 -4.44 -2.20
N GLN A 135 15.63 -5.46 -1.81
CA GLN A 135 15.16 -6.84 -1.59
C GLN A 135 13.98 -6.94 -0.61
N LYS A 136 13.92 -6.09 0.42
CA LYS A 136 12.85 -6.10 1.44
C LYS A 136 11.42 -6.05 0.84
N TYR A 137 11.24 -5.40 -0.32
CA TYR A 137 9.92 -5.33 -0.96
C TYR A 137 9.53 -6.65 -1.62
N LEU A 138 10.48 -7.34 -2.23
CA LEU A 138 10.25 -8.68 -2.77
C LEU A 138 10.00 -9.69 -1.65
N ASP A 139 10.75 -9.60 -0.56
CA ASP A 139 10.58 -10.45 0.62
C ASP A 139 9.19 -10.22 1.26
N GLN A 140 8.73 -8.97 1.33
CA GLN A 140 7.38 -8.64 1.83
C GLN A 140 6.28 -9.16 0.90
N ALA A 141 6.44 -9.05 -0.41
CA ALA A 141 5.50 -9.62 -1.38
C ALA A 141 5.41 -11.15 -1.22
N LYS A 142 6.57 -11.81 -1.11
CA LYS A 142 6.63 -13.25 -0.85
C LYS A 142 5.97 -13.62 0.48
N PHE A 143 6.23 -12.85 1.55
CA PHE A 143 5.61 -13.07 2.86
C PHE A 143 4.08 -13.06 2.76
N PHE A 144 3.49 -12.10 2.07
CA PHE A 144 2.04 -12.04 1.91
C PHE A 144 1.48 -13.28 1.19
N LEU A 145 2.15 -13.73 0.12
CA LEU A 145 1.74 -14.92 -0.61
C LEU A 145 1.88 -16.20 0.23
N ASP A 146 3.00 -16.36 0.94
CA ASP A 146 3.28 -17.54 1.75
C ASP A 146 2.36 -17.63 2.99
N GLN A 147 1.95 -16.49 3.54
CA GLN A 147 1.08 -16.47 4.73
C GLN A 147 -0.40 -16.67 4.41
N ARG A 148 -0.82 -16.44 3.18
CA ARG A 148 -2.21 -16.62 2.78
C ARG A 148 -2.63 -18.08 2.95
N GLY A 149 -3.70 -18.32 3.75
CA GLY A 149 -4.18 -19.66 4.10
C GLY A 149 -3.36 -20.41 5.16
N HIS A 150 -2.29 -19.80 5.73
CA HIS A 150 -1.38 -20.44 6.68
C HIS A 150 -1.29 -19.73 8.04
N THR A 151 -2.29 -18.97 8.44
CA THR A 151 -2.28 -18.26 9.71
C THR A 151 -2.96 -19.04 10.84
N THR A 152 -2.58 -18.75 12.08
CA THR A 152 -3.26 -19.18 13.31
C THR A 152 -4.36 -18.20 13.76
N ARG A 153 -4.58 -17.10 13.05
CA ARG A 153 -5.66 -16.15 13.36
C ARG A 153 -7.01 -16.80 13.15
N THR A 154 -7.91 -16.53 14.09
CA THR A 154 -9.27 -17.08 14.12
C THR A 154 -10.36 -16.02 14.13
N ASP A 155 -9.99 -14.72 14.04
CA ASP A 155 -10.98 -13.64 13.96
C ASP A 155 -11.66 -13.62 12.59
N GLU A 156 -12.89 -13.11 12.55
CA GLU A 156 -13.73 -13.11 11.34
C GLU A 156 -13.15 -12.29 10.17
N TYR A 157 -12.21 -11.38 10.46
CA TYR A 157 -11.58 -10.53 9.47
C TYR A 157 -10.28 -11.09 8.88
N SER A 158 -9.90 -12.30 9.27
CA SER A 158 -8.65 -12.90 8.80
C SER A 158 -8.85 -13.73 7.55
N GLN A 159 -8.36 -13.24 6.42
CA GLN A 159 -8.28 -14.02 5.18
C GLN A 159 -7.23 -15.15 5.28
N ALA A 160 -6.21 -14.96 6.12
CA ALA A 160 -5.10 -15.90 6.20
C ALA A 160 -5.49 -17.25 6.82
N HIS A 161 -6.60 -17.37 7.58
CA HIS A 161 -7.08 -18.63 8.12
C HIS A 161 -8.07 -19.36 7.20
N LYS A 162 -8.59 -18.71 6.17
CA LYS A 162 -9.49 -19.34 5.21
C LYS A 162 -8.74 -20.33 4.34
N PRO A 163 -9.37 -21.44 3.92
CA PRO A 163 -8.80 -22.30 2.88
C PRO A 163 -8.45 -21.47 1.63
N VAL A 164 -7.36 -21.83 0.95
CA VAL A 164 -6.91 -21.10 -0.26
C VAL A 164 -8.02 -20.94 -1.31
N VAL A 165 -8.85 -21.96 -1.47
CA VAL A 165 -9.98 -21.96 -2.42
C VAL A 165 -11.09 -20.96 -2.07
N GLU A 166 -11.14 -20.46 -0.83
CA GLU A 166 -12.16 -19.53 -0.36
C GLU A 166 -11.65 -18.08 -0.27
N GLN A 167 -10.37 -17.85 -0.56
CA GLN A 167 -9.75 -16.54 -0.40
C GLN A 167 -10.01 -15.59 -1.58
N ASP A 168 -10.44 -16.14 -2.70
CA ASP A 168 -10.66 -15.40 -3.96
C ASP A 168 -12.16 -15.14 -4.24
N GLU A 169 -13.04 -15.48 -3.30
CA GLU A 169 -14.48 -15.19 -3.37
C GLU A 169 -14.82 -13.85 -2.61
#